data_ed533460069171b0fb2407a748a41c44
#
_entry.id   ed533460069171b0fb2407a748a41c44
#
_cell.length_a   1.000
_cell.length_b   1.000
_cell.length_c   1.000
_cell.angle_alpha   90.00
_cell.angle_beta   90.00
_cell.angle_gamma   90.00
#
_symmetry.space_group_name_H-M   'P 1'
#
loop_
_entity.id
_entity.type
_entity.pdbx_description
1 polymer ?
#
loop_
_entity_poly.entity_id
_entity_poly.type
_entity_poly.pdbx_seq_one_letter_code
_entity_poly.pdbx_strand_id
1 'polypeptide(L)'
;FGTLNTTIDTIFSPELRKMMATKKTILFVTTSAVNPALYCFVNMFYAQAFKQLFEYAENRPDGVLPIPVHVLCDDFATGSRVLNFPEYISIFREKGISVTLLLQSESQLEQMYGTDNATTIINNCDSYIYLGGMDLRTAQNISLRLNAPLDEVLYMPIGQEVLFRRGQRPIVTRRYDIQKNDVYQRVTKDYNKRMANQER
;
A
#
# COMPACT_ATOMS: atom_id res chain seq x y z
N PHE A 1 0.28 -28.39 13.38
CA PHE A 1 1.67 -27.87 13.28
C PHE A 1 2.29 -28.17 11.92
N GLY A 2 2.05 -29.36 11.30
CA GLY A 2 2.66 -29.72 10.01
C GLY A 2 2.18 -28.82 8.84
N THR A 3 0.91 -28.49 8.77
CA THR A 3 0.34 -27.63 7.71
C THR A 3 0.89 -26.19 7.78
N LEU A 4 1.15 -25.69 8.98
CA LEU A 4 1.71 -24.35 9.18
C LEU A 4 3.16 -24.28 8.69
N ASN A 5 3.97 -25.27 9.01
CA ASN A 5 5.36 -25.36 8.55
C ASN A 5 5.43 -25.44 7.03
N THR A 6 4.62 -26.30 6.40
CA THR A 6 4.58 -26.42 4.94
C THR A 6 4.17 -25.11 4.27
N THR A 7 3.22 -24.37 4.85
CA THR A 7 2.80 -23.07 4.33
C THR A 7 3.91 -22.03 4.48
N ILE A 8 4.59 -21.97 5.62
CA ILE A 8 5.71 -21.06 5.83
C ILE A 8 6.88 -21.41 4.89
N ASP A 9 7.23 -22.67 4.77
CA ASP A 9 8.31 -23.13 3.87
C ASP A 9 7.97 -22.81 2.40
N THR A 10 6.70 -22.94 2.00
CA THR A 10 6.27 -22.60 0.64
C THR A 10 6.33 -21.09 0.40
N ILE A 11 5.89 -20.26 1.35
CA ILE A 11 5.92 -18.79 1.23
C ILE A 11 7.36 -18.27 1.21
N PHE A 12 8.28 -18.93 1.93
CA PHE A 12 9.68 -18.49 2.04
C PHE A 12 10.66 -19.37 1.25
N SER A 13 10.15 -20.18 0.32
CA SER A 13 10.99 -21.06 -0.48
C SER A 13 11.96 -20.26 -1.37
N PRO A 14 13.16 -20.76 -1.62
CA PRO A 14 14.10 -20.15 -2.57
C PRO A 14 13.50 -19.98 -3.97
N GLU A 15 12.61 -20.88 -4.38
CA GLU A 15 11.92 -20.86 -5.67
C GLU A 15 10.94 -19.67 -5.76
N LEU A 16 10.14 -19.42 -4.72
CA LEU A 16 9.24 -18.28 -4.68
C LEU A 16 10.01 -16.96 -4.72
N ARG A 17 11.12 -16.88 -3.97
CA ARG A 17 12.02 -15.70 -4.01
C ARG A 17 12.53 -15.43 -5.41
N LYS A 18 13.10 -16.45 -6.06
CA LYS A 18 13.61 -16.35 -7.43
C LYS A 18 12.50 -15.95 -8.40
N MET A 19 11.30 -16.53 -8.22
CA MET A 19 10.15 -16.22 -9.04
C MET A 19 9.70 -14.75 -8.89
N MET A 20 9.59 -14.24 -7.66
CA MET A 20 9.23 -12.84 -7.38
C MET A 20 10.23 -11.86 -7.97
N ALA A 21 11.51 -12.18 -7.96
CA ALA A 21 12.56 -11.32 -8.44
C ALA A 21 12.80 -11.41 -9.97
N THR A 22 12.42 -12.52 -10.62
CA THR A 22 12.79 -12.79 -12.02
C THR A 22 11.62 -13.02 -12.98
N LYS A 23 10.39 -13.16 -12.47
CA LYS A 23 9.17 -13.36 -13.29
C LYS A 23 8.12 -12.33 -12.93
N LYS A 24 7.38 -11.86 -13.93
CA LYS A 24 6.18 -11.04 -13.70
C LYS A 24 5.15 -11.86 -12.92
N THR A 25 4.98 -11.54 -11.65
CA THR A 25 4.15 -12.28 -10.70
C THR A 25 3.23 -11.33 -9.96
N ILE A 26 2.00 -11.75 -9.68
CA ILE A 26 1.09 -11.05 -8.79
C ILE A 26 0.86 -11.97 -7.59
N LEU A 27 1.15 -11.46 -6.40
CA LEU A 27 0.93 -12.15 -5.13
C LEU A 27 -0.19 -11.43 -4.37
N PHE A 28 -1.27 -12.14 -4.07
CA PHE A 28 -2.33 -11.65 -3.20
C PHE A 28 -2.11 -12.19 -1.79
N VAL A 29 -2.01 -11.28 -0.83
CA VAL A 29 -1.87 -11.61 0.60
C VAL A 29 -3.09 -11.08 1.31
N THR A 30 -3.94 -11.99 1.80
CA THR A 30 -5.12 -11.64 2.57
C THR A 30 -4.85 -11.90 4.06
N THR A 31 -5.10 -10.89 4.88
CA THR A 31 -4.92 -10.95 6.33
C THR A 31 -6.24 -10.74 7.04
N SER A 32 -6.43 -11.39 8.20
CA SER A 32 -7.62 -11.17 9.02
C SER A 32 -7.41 -9.95 9.91
N ALA A 33 -8.26 -8.94 9.75
CA ALA A 33 -8.29 -7.78 10.65
C ALA A 33 -8.84 -8.12 12.05
N VAL A 34 -9.57 -9.24 12.17
CA VAL A 34 -10.30 -9.64 13.41
C VAL A 34 -9.48 -10.60 14.29
N ASN A 35 -8.37 -11.14 13.79
CA ASN A 35 -7.57 -12.11 14.55
C ASN A 35 -6.12 -11.61 14.78
N PRO A 36 -5.88 -10.88 15.88
CA PRO A 36 -4.55 -10.37 16.19
C PRO A 36 -3.47 -11.44 16.36
N ALA A 37 -3.85 -12.67 16.69
CA ALA A 37 -2.90 -13.79 16.84
C ALA A 37 -2.15 -14.10 15.53
N LEU A 38 -2.71 -13.71 14.38
CA LEU A 38 -2.07 -13.91 13.07
C LEU A 38 -1.12 -12.76 12.68
N TYR A 39 -1.09 -11.67 13.42
CA TYR A 39 -0.26 -10.51 13.07
C TYR A 39 1.25 -10.80 13.10
N CYS A 40 1.69 -11.72 13.95
CA CYS A 40 3.10 -12.15 13.94
C CYS A 40 3.50 -12.79 12.60
N PHE A 41 2.62 -13.58 11.98
CA PHE A 41 2.89 -14.20 10.68
C PHE A 41 2.92 -13.17 9.55
N VAL A 42 2.03 -12.17 9.61
CA VAL A 42 2.02 -11.05 8.66
C VAL A 42 3.34 -10.28 8.73
N ASN A 43 3.79 -9.95 9.95
CA ASN A 43 5.07 -9.29 10.15
C ASN A 43 6.26 -10.12 9.67
N MET A 44 6.27 -11.42 9.97
CA MET A 44 7.30 -12.34 9.48
C MET A 44 7.31 -12.38 7.95
N PHE A 45 6.14 -12.43 7.32
CA PHE A 45 6.02 -12.43 5.86
C PHE A 45 6.65 -11.16 5.27
N TYR A 46 6.23 -9.96 5.70
CA TYR A 46 6.78 -8.71 5.17
C TYR A 46 8.27 -8.56 5.45
N ALA A 47 8.72 -8.87 6.67
CA ALA A 47 10.13 -8.78 7.03
C ALA A 47 10.98 -9.70 6.14
N GLN A 48 10.55 -10.94 5.90
CA GLN A 48 11.25 -11.87 5.04
C GLN A 48 11.18 -11.48 3.56
N ALA A 49 10.00 -11.05 3.09
CA ALA A 49 9.83 -10.63 1.70
C ALA A 49 10.75 -9.44 1.36
N PHE A 50 10.73 -8.39 2.18
CA PHE A 50 11.58 -7.23 1.96
C PHE A 50 13.07 -7.55 2.09
N LYS A 51 13.47 -8.27 3.15
CA LYS A 51 14.84 -8.70 3.32
C LYS A 51 15.37 -9.44 2.08
N GLN A 52 14.59 -10.36 1.56
CA GLN A 52 15.00 -11.17 0.41
C GLN A 52 15.05 -10.38 -0.90
N LEU A 53 14.13 -9.43 -1.09
CA LEU A 53 14.18 -8.52 -2.22
C LEU A 53 15.42 -7.63 -2.16
N PHE A 54 15.77 -7.13 -0.97
CA PHE A 54 16.99 -6.34 -0.76
C PHE A 54 18.25 -7.16 -1.02
N GLU A 55 18.39 -8.33 -0.39
CA GLU A 55 19.55 -9.22 -0.60
C GLU A 55 19.70 -9.59 -2.08
N TYR A 56 18.58 -9.84 -2.78
CA TYR A 56 18.64 -10.15 -4.19
C TYR A 56 19.11 -8.95 -5.03
N ALA A 57 18.63 -7.75 -4.73
CA ALA A 57 19.07 -6.53 -5.40
C ALA A 57 20.56 -6.23 -5.11
N GLU A 58 21.00 -6.34 -3.86
CA GLU A 58 22.38 -6.08 -3.43
C GLU A 58 23.41 -7.02 -4.06
N ASN A 59 23.02 -8.26 -4.32
CA ASN A 59 23.89 -9.24 -5.00
C ASN A 59 23.99 -9.02 -6.52
N ARG A 60 23.34 -7.98 -7.06
CA ARG A 60 23.43 -7.62 -8.47
C ARG A 60 24.44 -6.48 -8.69
N PRO A 61 25.09 -6.43 -9.87
CA PRO A 61 26.06 -5.37 -10.18
C PRO A 61 25.45 -3.95 -10.17
N ASP A 62 24.15 -3.84 -10.52
CA ASP A 62 23.41 -2.58 -10.57
C ASP A 62 22.70 -2.22 -9.24
N GLY A 63 22.69 -3.14 -8.27
CA GLY A 63 22.08 -2.97 -6.96
C GLY A 63 20.54 -2.88 -6.98
N VAL A 64 19.89 -3.19 -8.13
CA VAL A 64 18.46 -2.99 -8.37
C VAL A 64 17.78 -4.29 -8.78
N LEU A 65 16.50 -4.44 -8.44
CA LEU A 65 15.71 -5.60 -8.88
C LEU A 65 15.54 -5.59 -10.41
N PRO A 66 15.69 -6.74 -11.08
CA PRO A 66 15.55 -6.85 -12.54
C PRO A 66 14.12 -6.59 -13.03
N ILE A 67 13.14 -6.84 -12.17
CA ILE A 67 11.74 -6.51 -12.37
C ILE A 67 11.31 -5.63 -11.21
N PRO A 68 10.84 -4.40 -11.46
CA PRO A 68 10.35 -3.54 -10.39
C PRO A 68 9.20 -4.20 -9.62
N VAL A 69 9.23 -4.07 -8.31
CA VAL A 69 8.19 -4.60 -7.42
C VAL A 69 7.30 -3.45 -6.98
N HIS A 70 5.99 -3.62 -7.10
CA HIS A 70 5.01 -2.69 -6.55
C HIS A 70 4.22 -3.36 -5.43
N VAL A 71 4.24 -2.74 -4.25
CA VAL A 71 3.51 -3.20 -3.06
C VAL A 71 2.29 -2.32 -2.89
N LEU A 72 1.10 -2.90 -3.01
CA LEU A 72 -0.17 -2.22 -2.75
C LEU A 72 -0.69 -2.68 -1.39
N CYS A 73 -0.78 -1.77 -0.45
CA CYS A 73 -1.29 -2.03 0.90
C CYS A 73 -2.66 -1.35 1.07
N ASP A 74 -3.69 -2.15 1.06
CA ASP A 74 -5.05 -1.71 1.37
C ASP A 74 -5.24 -1.65 2.89
N ASP A 75 -5.93 -0.62 3.39
CA ASP A 75 -6.16 -0.39 4.83
C ASP A 75 -4.87 -0.52 5.69
N PHE A 76 -3.77 0.04 5.22
CA PHE A 76 -2.42 -0.17 5.79
C PHE A 76 -2.32 0.12 7.29
N ALA A 77 -3.11 1.06 7.80
CA ALA A 77 -3.11 1.44 9.22
C ALA A 77 -4.17 0.69 10.06
N THR A 78 -4.79 -0.38 9.53
CA THR A 78 -5.83 -1.16 10.22
C THR A 78 -5.33 -2.54 10.48
N GLY A 79 -4.70 -3.14 10.96
CA GLY A 79 -4.28 -4.55 11.11
C GLY A 79 -2.91 -4.66 11.75
N SER A 80 -2.08 -5.44 11.15
CA SER A 80 -0.74 -5.67 11.65
C SER A 80 0.22 -4.54 11.26
N ARG A 81 0.89 -3.94 12.25
CA ARG A 81 2.01 -3.05 11.99
C ARG A 81 3.14 -3.83 11.30
N VAL A 82 3.63 -3.35 10.17
CA VAL A 82 4.83 -3.89 9.53
C VAL A 82 6.06 -3.32 10.25
N LEU A 83 6.84 -4.20 10.88
CA LEU A 83 8.04 -3.79 11.62
C LEU A 83 9.08 -3.20 10.66
N ASN A 84 9.77 -2.16 11.12
CA ASN A 84 10.83 -1.44 10.37
C ASN A 84 10.36 -0.88 9.01
N PHE A 85 9.04 -0.66 8.84
CA PHE A 85 8.51 -0.13 7.59
C PHE A 85 9.01 1.31 7.28
N PRO A 86 9.16 2.22 8.26
CA PRO A 86 9.74 3.55 8.02
C PRO A 86 11.16 3.49 7.45
N GLU A 87 11.95 2.52 7.90
CA GLU A 87 13.31 2.27 7.40
C GLU A 87 13.25 1.68 5.98
N TYR A 88 12.40 0.69 5.75
CA TYR A 88 12.25 0.06 4.45
C TYR A 88 11.79 1.05 3.37
N ILE A 89 10.76 1.85 3.63
CA ILE A 89 10.23 2.79 2.64
C ILE A 89 11.26 3.83 2.22
N SER A 90 12.22 4.16 3.11
CA SER A 90 13.27 5.12 2.83
C SER A 90 14.29 4.62 1.79
N ILE A 91 14.44 3.30 1.64
CA ILE A 91 15.41 2.67 0.73
C ILE A 91 14.76 1.91 -0.44
N PHE A 92 13.45 1.72 -0.44
CA PHE A 92 12.74 0.98 -1.49
C PHE A 92 13.06 1.47 -2.90
N ARG A 93 13.08 2.78 -3.08
CA ARG A 93 13.32 3.41 -4.37
C ARG A 93 14.64 2.98 -4.99
N GLU A 94 15.71 2.91 -4.21
CA GLU A 94 17.04 2.51 -4.67
C GLU A 94 17.08 1.06 -5.16
N LYS A 95 16.20 0.22 -4.65
CA LYS A 95 16.11 -1.21 -4.99
C LYS A 95 15.10 -1.51 -6.10
N GLY A 96 14.41 -0.50 -6.63
CA GLY A 96 13.35 -0.69 -7.63
C GLY A 96 12.03 -1.17 -7.03
N ILE A 97 11.78 -0.84 -5.76
CA ILE A 97 10.52 -1.14 -5.07
C ILE A 97 9.70 0.14 -4.94
N SER A 98 8.44 0.08 -5.28
CA SER A 98 7.47 1.15 -5.08
C SER A 98 6.32 0.69 -4.20
N VAL A 99 5.69 1.63 -3.48
CA VAL A 99 4.62 1.32 -2.53
C VAL A 99 3.45 2.26 -2.77
N THR A 100 2.24 1.71 -2.70
CA THR A 100 0.99 2.48 -2.56
C THR A 100 0.34 2.09 -1.24
N LEU A 101 0.08 3.07 -0.39
CA LEU A 101 -0.58 2.90 0.89
C LEU A 101 -1.97 3.53 0.82
N LEU A 102 -3.01 2.77 1.15
CA LEU A 102 -4.35 3.29 1.33
C LEU A 102 -4.62 3.42 2.83
N LEU A 103 -5.00 4.62 3.24
CA LEU A 103 -5.24 4.98 4.64
C LEU A 103 -6.64 5.57 4.78
N GLN A 104 -7.28 5.32 5.89
CA GLN A 104 -8.53 5.99 6.24
C GLN A 104 -8.25 7.40 6.81
N SER A 105 -7.16 7.54 7.57
CA SER A 105 -6.68 8.83 8.10
C SER A 105 -5.19 8.79 8.43
N GLU A 106 -4.55 9.98 8.49
CA GLU A 106 -3.19 10.11 9.01
C GLU A 106 -3.15 9.80 10.53
N SER A 107 -4.22 10.09 11.26
CA SER A 107 -4.32 9.80 12.69
C SER A 107 -4.19 8.30 13.01
N GLN A 108 -4.76 7.43 12.16
CA GLN A 108 -4.60 5.98 12.33
C GLN A 108 -3.14 5.54 12.09
N LEU A 109 -2.48 6.14 11.10
CA LEU A 109 -1.06 5.86 10.84
C LEU A 109 -0.19 6.31 12.02
N GLU A 110 -0.46 7.49 12.58
CA GLU A 110 0.23 7.98 13.77
C GLU A 110 -0.03 7.12 15.01
N GLN A 111 -1.24 6.63 15.20
CA GLN A 111 -1.56 5.71 16.28
C GLN A 111 -0.76 4.41 16.18
N MET A 112 -0.58 3.89 14.97
CA MET A 112 0.11 2.63 14.72
C MET A 112 1.63 2.74 14.80
N TYR A 113 2.22 3.80 14.25
CA TYR A 113 3.67 3.94 14.10
C TYR A 113 4.30 4.99 15.02
N GLY A 114 3.51 5.84 15.65
CA GLY A 114 3.95 7.07 16.31
C GLY A 114 4.13 8.23 15.32
N THR A 115 4.06 9.46 15.80
CA THR A 115 4.04 10.68 14.97
C THR A 115 5.26 10.79 14.06
N ASP A 116 6.46 10.53 14.57
CA ASP A 116 7.71 10.71 13.83
C ASP A 116 7.84 9.68 12.68
N ASN A 117 7.51 8.42 12.98
CA ASN A 117 7.52 7.35 11.99
C ASN A 117 6.42 7.53 10.94
N ALA A 118 5.22 7.95 11.34
CA ALA A 118 4.14 8.26 10.41
C ALA A 118 4.54 9.40 9.45
N THR A 119 5.17 10.44 9.99
CA THR A 119 5.73 11.55 9.20
C THR A 119 6.80 11.04 8.22
N THR A 120 7.68 10.15 8.67
CA THR A 120 8.69 9.53 7.81
C THR A 120 8.05 8.75 6.67
N ILE A 121 7.03 7.93 6.95
CA ILE A 121 6.31 7.17 5.93
C ILE A 121 5.68 8.10 4.90
N ILE A 122 4.93 9.13 5.35
CA ILE A 122 4.25 10.08 4.46
C ILE A 122 5.25 10.84 3.60
N ASN A 123 6.37 11.30 4.18
CA ASN A 123 7.39 12.06 3.46
C ASN A 123 8.18 11.24 2.44
N ASN A 124 8.17 9.92 2.53
CA ASN A 124 8.74 9.02 1.52
C ASN A 124 7.78 8.72 0.36
N CYS A 125 6.52 9.19 0.43
CA CYS A 125 5.58 9.12 -0.68
C CYS A 125 5.72 10.35 -1.57
N ASP A 126 6.08 10.17 -2.84
CA ASP A 126 6.23 11.29 -3.81
C ASP A 126 4.89 11.88 -4.25
N SER A 127 3.82 11.10 -4.15
CA SER A 127 2.45 11.51 -4.45
C SER A 127 1.55 11.20 -3.27
N TYR A 128 0.68 12.13 -2.93
CA TYR A 128 -0.34 11.99 -1.90
C TYR A 128 -1.68 12.43 -2.47
N ILE A 129 -2.68 11.57 -2.38
CA ILE A 129 -4.03 11.85 -2.84
C ILE A 129 -4.96 11.92 -1.63
N TYR A 130 -5.57 13.08 -1.40
CA TYR A 130 -6.59 13.27 -0.39
C TYR A 130 -7.98 13.18 -1.01
N LEU A 131 -8.78 12.26 -0.52
CA LEU A 131 -10.11 11.97 -1.06
C LEU A 131 -11.26 12.57 -0.20
N GLY A 132 -10.91 13.40 0.77
CA GLY A 132 -11.86 13.86 1.79
C GLY A 132 -11.94 12.90 2.97
N GLY A 133 -12.46 13.38 4.07
CA GLY A 133 -12.64 12.62 5.30
C GLY A 133 -13.09 13.52 6.43
N MET A 134 -13.47 12.90 7.55
CA MET A 134 -13.96 13.61 8.74
C MET A 134 -12.90 13.72 9.86
N ASP A 135 -11.71 13.17 9.65
CA ASP A 135 -10.63 13.26 10.62
C ASP A 135 -10.05 14.67 10.64
N LEU A 136 -10.27 15.37 11.76
CA LEU A 136 -9.91 16.78 11.90
C LEU A 136 -8.40 16.99 11.77
N ARG A 137 -7.59 16.10 12.33
CA ARG A 137 -6.12 16.21 12.29
C ARG A 137 -5.58 16.04 10.86
N THR A 138 -6.09 15.06 10.12
CA THR A 138 -5.78 14.91 8.70
C THR A 138 -6.20 16.15 7.92
N ALA A 139 -7.43 16.65 8.15
CA ALA A 139 -7.92 17.86 7.48
C ALA A 139 -7.06 19.09 7.78
N GLN A 140 -6.59 19.26 9.02
CA GLN A 140 -5.65 20.34 9.39
C GLN A 140 -4.32 20.24 8.64
N ASN A 141 -3.74 19.04 8.55
CA ASN A 141 -2.50 18.80 7.80
C ASN A 141 -2.69 19.11 6.30
N ILE A 142 -3.81 18.70 5.73
CA ILE A 142 -4.15 18.99 4.33
C ILE A 142 -4.39 20.48 4.10
N SER A 143 -5.10 21.16 5.00
CA SER A 143 -5.33 22.62 4.97
C SER A 143 -4.01 23.40 4.92
N LEU A 144 -3.06 23.03 5.77
CA LEU A 144 -1.73 23.63 5.78
C LEU A 144 -0.95 23.37 4.49
N ARG A 145 -0.98 22.15 3.96
CA ARG A 145 -0.28 21.77 2.72
C ARG A 145 -0.91 22.41 1.48
N LEU A 146 -2.23 22.56 1.48
CA LEU A 146 -2.98 23.17 0.39
C LEU A 146 -2.95 24.69 0.44
N ASN A 147 -2.61 25.26 1.60
CA ASN A 147 -2.76 26.69 1.93
C ASN A 147 -4.20 27.18 1.70
N ALA A 148 -5.19 26.41 2.19
CA ALA A 148 -6.60 26.67 2.09
C ALA A 148 -7.24 26.67 3.48
N PRO A 149 -8.38 27.39 3.66
CA PRO A 149 -9.15 27.34 4.90
C PRO A 149 -9.53 25.91 5.30
N LEU A 150 -9.55 25.65 6.60
CA LEU A 150 -9.86 24.29 7.12
C LEU A 150 -11.27 23.82 6.75
N ASP A 151 -12.23 24.73 6.73
CA ASP A 151 -13.61 24.44 6.37
C ASP A 151 -13.75 23.99 4.91
N GLU A 152 -12.97 24.55 3.97
CA GLU A 152 -12.94 24.09 2.58
C GLU A 152 -12.46 22.65 2.46
N VAL A 153 -11.54 22.23 3.32
CA VAL A 153 -11.02 20.85 3.36
C VAL A 153 -12.01 19.90 4.03
N LEU A 154 -12.60 20.31 5.16
CA LEU A 154 -13.57 19.50 5.90
C LEU A 154 -14.88 19.29 5.13
N TYR A 155 -15.32 20.31 4.38
CA TYR A 155 -16.55 20.24 3.59
C TYR A 155 -16.30 19.98 2.11
N MET A 156 -15.13 19.41 1.78
CA MET A 156 -14.81 19.07 0.40
C MET A 156 -15.90 18.16 -0.20
N PRO A 157 -16.50 18.54 -1.36
CA PRO A 157 -17.57 17.76 -1.97
C PRO A 157 -17.17 16.33 -2.32
N ILE A 158 -18.11 15.41 -2.15
CA ILE A 158 -17.93 14.02 -2.59
C ILE A 158 -17.60 13.98 -4.08
N GLY A 159 -16.59 13.21 -4.45
CA GLY A 159 -16.12 13.11 -5.84
C GLY A 159 -15.04 14.12 -6.21
N GLN A 160 -14.63 14.99 -5.30
CA GLN A 160 -13.40 15.77 -5.44
C GLN A 160 -12.21 15.05 -4.80
N GLU A 161 -11.02 15.44 -5.21
CA GLU A 161 -9.75 14.99 -4.65
C GLU A 161 -8.71 16.10 -4.72
N VAL A 162 -7.74 16.04 -3.84
CA VAL A 162 -6.55 16.89 -3.87
C VAL A 162 -5.33 16.02 -4.11
N LEU A 163 -4.60 16.32 -5.19
CA LEU A 163 -3.35 15.67 -5.53
C LEU A 163 -2.18 16.55 -5.13
N PHE A 164 -1.34 16.02 -4.24
CA PHE A 164 -0.04 16.59 -3.89
C PHE A 164 1.04 15.76 -4.60
N ARG A 165 1.98 16.44 -5.21
CA ARG A 165 3.13 15.81 -5.87
C ARG A 165 4.39 16.58 -5.52
N ARG A 166 5.45 15.87 -5.21
CA ARG A 166 6.72 16.49 -4.83
C ARG A 166 7.19 17.48 -5.89
N GLY A 167 7.51 18.70 -5.46
CA GLY A 167 7.99 19.78 -6.35
C GLY A 167 6.89 20.43 -7.22
N GLN A 168 5.63 20.14 -7.01
CA GLN A 168 4.50 20.73 -7.74
C GLN A 168 3.50 21.39 -6.79
N ARG A 169 2.74 22.36 -7.31
CA ARG A 169 1.61 22.90 -6.56
C ARG A 169 0.51 21.87 -6.45
N PRO A 170 -0.24 21.84 -5.35
CA PRO A 170 -1.41 20.98 -5.21
C PRO A 170 -2.44 21.22 -6.32
N ILE A 171 -3.08 20.14 -6.74
CA ILE A 171 -4.14 20.20 -7.76
C ILE A 171 -5.43 19.69 -7.13
N VAL A 172 -6.48 20.54 -7.14
CA VAL A 172 -7.85 20.14 -6.79
C VAL A 172 -8.54 19.67 -8.06
N THR A 173 -9.03 18.45 -8.08
CA THR A 173 -9.66 17.87 -9.26
C THR A 173 -10.81 16.94 -8.88
N ARG A 174 -11.46 16.36 -9.89
CA ARG A 174 -12.52 15.36 -9.68
C ARG A 174 -11.93 13.96 -9.75
N ARG A 175 -12.42 13.07 -8.89
CA ARG A 175 -12.06 11.67 -8.92
C ARG A 175 -12.37 11.06 -10.28
N TYR A 176 -11.48 10.19 -10.72
CA TYR A 176 -11.71 9.40 -11.90
C TYR A 176 -12.91 8.47 -11.70
N ASP A 177 -13.83 8.48 -12.66
CA ASP A 177 -14.96 7.57 -12.67
C ASP A 177 -14.53 6.19 -13.19
N ILE A 178 -14.27 5.27 -12.25
CA ILE A 178 -13.78 3.93 -12.57
C ILE A 178 -14.75 3.13 -13.46
N GLN A 179 -16.05 3.46 -13.45
CA GLN A 179 -17.04 2.79 -14.31
C GLN A 179 -16.79 3.05 -15.80
N LYS A 180 -16.08 4.13 -16.14
CA LYS A 180 -15.66 4.43 -17.50
C LYS A 180 -14.39 3.73 -17.94
N ASN A 181 -13.75 2.97 -17.05
CA ASN A 181 -12.53 2.23 -17.37
C ASN A 181 -12.84 0.90 -18.05
N ASP A 182 -12.31 0.70 -19.25
CA ASP A 182 -12.56 -0.52 -20.05
C ASP A 182 -12.14 -1.81 -19.37
N VAL A 183 -11.05 -1.77 -18.60
CA VAL A 183 -10.56 -2.95 -17.85
C VAL A 183 -11.54 -3.26 -16.72
N TYR A 184 -11.98 -2.26 -15.97
CA TYR A 184 -12.97 -2.43 -14.91
C TYR A 184 -14.27 -3.03 -15.46
N GLN A 185 -14.79 -2.49 -16.57
CA GLN A 185 -16.02 -3.01 -17.20
C GLN A 185 -15.87 -4.47 -17.63
N ARG A 186 -14.73 -4.86 -18.21
CA ARG A 186 -14.44 -6.25 -18.59
C ARG A 186 -14.39 -7.17 -17.38
N VAL A 187 -13.62 -6.81 -16.36
CA VAL A 187 -13.49 -7.60 -15.14
C VAL A 187 -14.83 -7.77 -14.43
N THR A 188 -15.63 -6.72 -14.32
CA THR A 188 -16.96 -6.77 -13.70
C THR A 188 -17.91 -7.68 -14.48
N LYS A 189 -17.89 -7.60 -15.82
CA LYS A 189 -18.69 -8.48 -16.68
C LYS A 189 -18.32 -9.94 -16.52
N ASP A 190 -17.02 -10.24 -16.46
CA ASP A 190 -16.53 -11.61 -16.30
C ASP A 190 -16.84 -12.17 -14.91
N TYR A 191 -16.71 -11.32 -13.88
CA TYR A 191 -17.11 -11.66 -12.50
C TYR A 191 -18.60 -12.02 -12.43
N ASN A 192 -19.48 -11.16 -12.93
CA ASN A 192 -20.93 -11.39 -12.91
C ASN A 192 -21.34 -12.68 -13.67
N LYS A 193 -20.66 -12.98 -14.79
CA LYS A 193 -20.88 -14.26 -15.50
C LYS A 193 -20.50 -15.47 -14.64
N ARG A 194 -19.38 -15.41 -13.92
CA ARG A 194 -18.93 -16.51 -13.05
C ARG A 194 -19.90 -16.73 -11.89
N MET A 195 -20.36 -15.65 -11.26
CA MET A 195 -21.34 -15.74 -10.17
C MET A 195 -22.67 -16.35 -10.66
N ALA A 196 -23.22 -15.91 -11.78
CA ALA A 196 -24.43 -16.46 -12.35
C ALA A 196 -24.32 -17.96 -12.75
N ASN A 197 -23.10 -18.45 -13.01
CA ASN A 197 -22.89 -19.88 -13.29
C ASN A 197 -22.67 -20.73 -12.03
N GLN A 198 -22.37 -20.12 -10.86
CA GLN A 198 -22.25 -20.82 -9.57
C GLN A 198 -23.60 -20.99 -8.84
N GLU A 199 -24.59 -20.17 -9.18
CA GLU A 199 -25.95 -20.23 -8.64
C GLU A 199 -26.89 -21.19 -9.39
N ARG A 200 -26.39 -21.82 -10.45
CA ARG A 200 -27.09 -22.88 -11.24
C ARG A 200 -26.54 -24.25 -10.90
#